data_ba68cb79f0e069e95dd06da309768648
#
_entry.id   ba68cb79f0e069e95dd06da309768648
#
_cell.length_a   1.000
_cell.length_b   1.000
_cell.length_c   1.000
_cell.angle_alpha   90.00
_cell.angle_beta   90.00
_cell.angle_gamma   90.00
#
_symmetry.space_group_name_H-M   'P 1'
#
loop_
_entity.id
_entity.type
_entity.pdbx_description
1 polymer ?
#
loop_
_entity_poly.entity_id
_entity_poly.type
_entity_poly.pdbx_seq_one_letter_code
_entity_poly.pdbx_strand_id
1 'polypeptide(L)'
;GVGPAGTGKTYLAVAMAVKAFKAKDVSRIVLTRPAVEAGEKLGFLPGDLQQKVDPYLRPLYDGLFDMLGAETYERLVEKQIIEVAPLAYMRGRTLDDSFIILDEAQNTTPEQMKMFLTRMGVGSKVVVPGDVTQIDLPDRTRSGLVDALQVLKGVGGIAQCYFTEKDVVRHRLVQEIIKAYEAAAHPAKR
;
A
#
# COMPACT_ATOMS: atom_id res chain seq x y z
N GLY A 1 6.56 6.84 0.76
CA GLY A 1 6.55 6.92 -0.71
C GLY A 1 5.28 7.54 -1.23
N VAL A 2 5.34 8.83 -1.63
CA VAL A 2 4.15 9.61 -2.01
C VAL A 2 4.25 10.04 -3.46
N GLY A 3 3.18 9.87 -4.24
CA GLY A 3 3.13 10.34 -5.61
C GLY A 3 2.00 9.71 -6.44
N PRO A 4 1.88 10.10 -7.71
CA PRO A 4 0.77 9.67 -8.56
C PRO A 4 0.76 8.17 -8.84
N ALA A 5 -0.39 7.68 -9.28
CA ALA A 5 -0.54 6.29 -9.71
C ALA A 5 0.38 5.96 -10.88
N GLY A 6 0.86 4.72 -10.94
CA GLY A 6 1.74 4.26 -12.03
C GLY A 6 3.22 4.62 -11.87
N THR A 7 3.65 5.18 -10.74
CA THR A 7 5.08 5.45 -10.43
C THR A 7 5.79 4.25 -9.81
N GLY A 8 5.11 3.11 -9.64
CA GLY A 8 5.70 1.88 -9.13
C GLY A 8 5.93 1.85 -7.61
N LYS A 9 5.32 2.74 -6.83
CA LYS A 9 5.51 2.83 -5.37
C LYS A 9 5.37 1.48 -4.65
N THR A 10 4.26 0.82 -4.87
CA THR A 10 3.96 -0.48 -4.27
C THR A 10 4.94 -1.55 -4.73
N TYR A 11 5.23 -1.60 -6.02
CA TYR A 11 6.19 -2.54 -6.59
C TYR A 11 7.59 -2.36 -6.00
N LEU A 12 8.06 -1.11 -5.90
CA LEU A 12 9.36 -0.80 -5.28
C LEU A 12 9.39 -1.15 -3.80
N ALA A 13 8.30 -0.90 -3.06
CA ALA A 13 8.20 -1.28 -1.66
C ALA A 13 8.31 -2.80 -1.49
N VAL A 14 7.62 -3.58 -2.32
CA VAL A 14 7.71 -5.05 -2.34
C VAL A 14 9.12 -5.52 -2.73
N ALA A 15 9.75 -4.89 -3.73
CA ALA A 15 11.12 -5.21 -4.14
C ALA A 15 12.13 -5.01 -2.98
N MET A 16 11.98 -3.91 -2.26
CA MET A 16 12.83 -3.64 -1.08
C MET A 16 12.58 -4.62 0.06
N ALA A 17 11.34 -5.05 0.27
CA ALA A 17 11.01 -6.07 1.26
C ALA A 17 11.64 -7.43 0.90
N VAL A 18 11.51 -7.87 -0.34
CA VAL A 18 12.12 -9.11 -0.83
C VAL A 18 13.66 -9.04 -0.74
N LYS A 19 14.26 -7.89 -1.09
CA LYS A 19 15.70 -7.67 -0.94
C LYS A 19 16.15 -7.79 0.51
N ALA A 20 15.48 -7.11 1.43
CA ALA A 20 15.81 -7.15 2.86
C ALA A 20 15.64 -8.57 3.43
N PHE A 21 14.60 -9.28 3.02
CA PHE A 21 14.38 -10.67 3.42
C PHE A 21 15.50 -11.61 2.89
N LYS A 22 15.86 -11.50 1.62
CA LYS A 22 16.97 -12.30 1.03
C LYS A 22 18.32 -12.00 1.68
N ALA A 23 18.54 -10.74 2.10
CA ALA A 23 19.74 -10.32 2.83
C ALA A 23 19.72 -10.73 4.32
N LYS A 24 18.62 -11.31 4.81
CA LYS A 24 18.39 -11.66 6.21
C LYS A 24 18.40 -10.44 7.18
N ASP A 25 18.14 -9.26 6.65
CA ASP A 25 17.95 -8.05 7.45
C ASP A 25 16.64 -8.10 8.24
N VAL A 26 15.66 -8.84 7.72
CA VAL A 26 14.38 -9.12 8.35
C VAL A 26 14.01 -10.60 8.18
N SER A 27 13.19 -11.12 9.09
CA SER A 27 12.75 -12.53 9.07
C SER A 27 11.37 -12.72 8.46
N ARG A 28 10.59 -11.63 8.30
CA ARG A 28 9.21 -11.66 7.82
C ARG A 28 8.90 -10.49 6.91
N ILE A 29 7.90 -10.69 6.04
CA ILE A 29 7.30 -9.64 5.21
C ILE A 29 5.81 -9.58 5.55
N VAL A 30 5.33 -8.41 5.96
CA VAL A 30 3.92 -8.17 6.27
C VAL A 30 3.38 -7.08 5.37
N LEU A 31 2.41 -7.41 4.55
CA LEU A 31 1.74 -6.48 3.66
C LEU A 31 0.32 -6.25 4.14
N THR A 32 -0.05 -5.00 4.23
CA THR A 32 -1.40 -4.63 4.65
C THR A 32 -1.94 -3.49 3.79
N ARG A 33 -3.25 -3.42 3.71
CA ARG A 33 -3.99 -2.42 2.97
C ARG A 33 -5.26 -2.04 3.75
N PRO A 34 -5.67 -0.77 3.80
CA PRO A 34 -6.97 -0.41 4.32
C PRO A 34 -8.05 -1.04 3.44
N ALA A 35 -9.06 -1.63 4.06
CA ALA A 35 -10.25 -2.03 3.34
C ALA A 35 -11.12 -0.80 3.13
N VAL A 36 -11.04 -0.20 1.95
CA VAL A 36 -11.89 0.92 1.55
C VAL A 36 -12.93 0.40 0.58
N GLU A 37 -14.18 0.65 0.89
CA GLU A 37 -15.29 0.35 0.00
C GLU A 37 -15.34 1.41 -1.11
N ALA A 38 -14.68 1.13 -2.25
CA ALA A 38 -14.84 1.94 -3.44
C ALA A 38 -16.26 1.71 -4.03
N GLY A 39 -17.26 2.35 -3.45
CA GLY A 39 -18.64 2.34 -3.96
C GLY A 39 -19.47 1.07 -3.71
N GLU A 40 -18.86 -0.05 -3.38
CA GLU A 40 -19.53 -1.30 -3.02
C GLU A 40 -19.32 -1.62 -1.54
N LYS A 41 -20.40 -1.71 -0.78
CA LYS A 41 -20.30 -2.06 0.64
C LYS A 41 -19.86 -3.52 0.77
N LEU A 42 -18.75 -3.77 1.45
CA LEU A 42 -18.24 -5.12 1.76
C LEU A 42 -19.32 -6.08 2.30
N GLY A 43 -20.37 -5.54 2.92
CA GLY A 43 -21.51 -6.29 3.41
C GLY A 43 -22.33 -7.01 2.33
N PHE A 44 -22.26 -6.59 1.06
CA PHE A 44 -23.02 -7.22 -0.05
C PHE A 44 -22.26 -8.32 -0.77
N LEU A 45 -20.96 -8.49 -0.55
CA LEU A 45 -20.19 -9.57 -1.16
C LEU A 45 -20.47 -10.89 -0.43
N PRO A 46 -20.70 -12.01 -1.16
CA PRO A 46 -20.83 -13.33 -0.55
C PRO A 46 -19.49 -13.80 0.01
N GLY A 47 -19.51 -14.58 1.09
CA GLY A 47 -18.33 -15.17 1.70
C GLY A 47 -17.99 -14.61 3.08
N ASP A 48 -16.96 -15.18 3.70
CA ASP A 48 -16.41 -14.65 4.95
C ASP A 48 -15.62 -13.35 4.73
N LEU A 49 -15.20 -12.70 5.82
CA LEU A 49 -14.51 -11.41 5.75
C LEU A 49 -13.21 -11.50 4.94
N GLN A 50 -12.51 -12.62 5.02
CA GLN A 50 -11.24 -12.84 4.31
C GLN A 50 -11.47 -12.94 2.80
N GLN A 51 -12.47 -13.70 2.37
CA GLN A 51 -12.86 -13.82 0.95
C GLN A 51 -13.32 -12.48 0.36
N LYS A 52 -13.97 -11.63 1.16
CA LYS A 52 -14.43 -10.30 0.74
C LYS A 52 -13.26 -9.31 0.54
N VAL A 53 -12.20 -9.46 1.30
CA VAL A 53 -11.05 -8.53 1.27
C VAL A 53 -9.97 -9.00 0.29
N ASP A 54 -9.91 -10.29 -0.04
CA ASP A 54 -8.90 -10.89 -0.91
C ASP A 54 -8.73 -10.18 -2.28
N PRO A 55 -9.79 -9.79 -2.99
CA PRO A 55 -9.66 -9.05 -4.25
C PRO A 55 -8.88 -7.72 -4.13
N TYR A 56 -9.00 -7.05 -2.99
CA TYR A 56 -8.28 -5.78 -2.74
C TYR A 56 -6.80 -5.98 -2.44
N LEU A 57 -6.41 -7.19 -2.05
CA LEU A 57 -5.03 -7.55 -1.73
C LEU A 57 -4.26 -8.13 -2.94
N ARG A 58 -4.96 -8.46 -4.04
CA ARG A 58 -4.35 -9.05 -5.24
C ARG A 58 -3.12 -8.32 -5.77
N PRO A 59 -3.11 -6.98 -5.91
CA PRO A 59 -1.93 -6.28 -6.41
C PRO A 59 -0.66 -6.52 -5.57
N LEU A 60 -0.83 -6.80 -4.27
CA LEU A 60 0.28 -7.14 -3.38
C LEU A 60 0.80 -8.56 -3.63
N TYR A 61 -0.12 -9.50 -3.87
CA TYR A 61 0.25 -10.87 -4.25
C TYR A 61 1.00 -10.90 -5.57
N ASP A 62 0.49 -10.20 -6.60
CA ASP A 62 1.10 -10.16 -7.92
C ASP A 62 2.56 -9.69 -7.87
N GLY A 63 2.83 -8.63 -7.11
CA GLY A 63 4.20 -8.14 -6.92
C GLY A 63 5.13 -9.15 -6.24
N LEU A 64 4.63 -9.89 -5.24
CA LEU A 64 5.41 -10.95 -4.58
C LEU A 64 5.65 -12.14 -5.51
N PHE A 65 4.63 -12.53 -6.29
CA PHE A 65 4.75 -13.60 -7.28
C PHE A 65 5.82 -13.30 -8.33
N ASP A 66 5.79 -12.09 -8.88
CA ASP A 66 6.77 -11.65 -9.88
C ASP A 66 8.21 -11.75 -9.37
N MET A 67 8.43 -11.44 -8.09
CA MET A 67 9.78 -11.36 -7.52
C MET A 67 10.30 -12.65 -6.91
N LEU A 68 9.43 -13.53 -6.45
CA LEU A 68 9.78 -14.76 -5.74
C LEU A 68 9.54 -16.02 -6.59
N GLY A 69 8.62 -15.96 -7.55
CA GLY A 69 8.05 -17.12 -8.22
C GLY A 69 7.02 -17.84 -7.35
N ALA A 70 6.10 -18.56 -8.00
CA ALA A 70 4.95 -19.19 -7.35
C ALA A 70 5.35 -20.15 -6.21
N GLU A 71 6.22 -21.10 -6.49
CA GLU A 71 6.65 -22.12 -5.51
C GLU A 71 7.27 -21.51 -4.24
N THR A 72 8.15 -20.52 -4.41
CA THR A 72 8.79 -19.86 -3.26
C THR A 72 7.79 -19.05 -2.47
N TYR A 73 6.90 -18.33 -3.15
CA TYR A 73 5.85 -17.55 -2.53
C TYR A 73 4.93 -18.45 -1.68
N GLU A 74 4.36 -19.51 -2.25
CA GLU A 74 3.48 -20.45 -1.56
C GLU A 74 4.13 -21.03 -0.30
N ARG A 75 5.35 -21.50 -0.42
CA ARG A 75 6.13 -22.04 0.71
C ARG A 75 6.34 -21.00 1.82
N LEU A 76 6.57 -19.74 1.49
CA LEU A 76 6.79 -18.67 2.48
C LEU A 76 5.49 -18.24 3.15
N VAL A 77 4.38 -18.28 2.43
CA VAL A 77 3.03 -18.02 2.99
C VAL A 77 2.63 -19.16 3.95
N GLU A 78 2.78 -20.43 3.55
CA GLU A 78 2.52 -21.58 4.41
C GLU A 78 3.31 -21.52 5.73
N LYS A 79 4.55 -21.06 5.67
CA LYS A 79 5.41 -20.87 6.85
C LYS A 79 5.10 -19.59 7.63
N GLN A 80 4.10 -18.81 7.22
CA GLN A 80 3.76 -17.51 7.81
C GLN A 80 4.93 -16.50 7.83
N ILE A 81 5.88 -16.67 6.93
CA ILE A 81 6.99 -15.72 6.72
C ILE A 81 6.49 -14.53 5.90
N ILE A 82 5.62 -14.78 4.92
CA ILE A 82 4.88 -13.75 4.20
C ILE A 82 3.45 -13.76 4.69
N GLU A 83 2.98 -12.60 5.10
CA GLU A 83 1.60 -12.37 5.51
C GLU A 83 1.01 -11.20 4.73
N VAL A 84 -0.16 -11.41 4.13
CA VAL A 84 -0.94 -10.36 3.49
C VAL A 84 -2.30 -10.32 4.18
N ALA A 85 -2.62 -9.19 4.81
CA ALA A 85 -3.80 -9.07 5.66
C ALA A 85 -4.40 -7.65 5.61
N PRO A 86 -5.71 -7.50 5.87
CA PRO A 86 -6.33 -6.20 6.06
C PRO A 86 -5.71 -5.43 7.22
N LEU A 87 -5.68 -4.10 7.10
CA LEU A 87 -5.13 -3.22 8.13
C LEU A 87 -5.75 -3.46 9.53
N ALA A 88 -7.03 -3.79 9.60
CA ALA A 88 -7.73 -4.07 10.85
C ALA A 88 -7.09 -5.21 11.67
N TYR A 89 -6.43 -6.17 10.99
CA TYR A 89 -5.77 -7.32 11.64
C TYR A 89 -4.43 -6.96 12.28
N MET A 90 -3.96 -5.75 12.09
CA MET A 90 -2.71 -5.27 12.70
C MET A 90 -2.90 -4.81 14.15
N ARG A 91 -4.14 -4.55 14.58
CA ARG A 91 -4.42 -4.04 15.93
C ARG A 91 -3.92 -4.99 17.02
N GLY A 92 -3.25 -4.43 18.03
CA GLY A 92 -2.76 -5.18 19.19
C GLY A 92 -1.51 -6.03 18.94
N ARG A 93 -0.94 -5.98 17.74
CA ARG A 93 0.28 -6.73 17.39
C ARG A 93 1.53 -5.88 17.62
N THR A 94 2.66 -6.55 17.84
CA THR A 94 4.00 -6.00 17.70
C THR A 94 4.73 -6.85 16.67
N LEU A 95 5.30 -6.22 15.66
CA LEU A 95 5.94 -6.89 14.53
C LEU A 95 7.44 -6.64 14.61
N ASP A 96 8.16 -7.59 15.19
CA ASP A 96 9.62 -7.56 15.26
C ASP A 96 10.25 -8.17 14.01
N ASP A 97 11.50 -7.78 13.70
CA ASP A 97 12.30 -8.29 12.60
C ASP A 97 11.53 -8.43 11.27
N SER A 98 10.65 -7.49 11.01
CA SER A 98 9.69 -7.54 9.91
C SER A 98 9.88 -6.39 8.93
N PHE A 99 9.68 -6.64 7.65
CA PHE A 99 9.47 -5.60 6.65
C PHE A 99 7.96 -5.41 6.45
N ILE A 100 7.45 -4.25 6.83
CA ILE A 100 6.01 -3.99 6.92
C ILE A 100 5.63 -2.95 5.88
N ILE A 101 4.63 -3.25 5.05
CA ILE A 101 4.14 -2.34 4.01
C ILE A 101 2.66 -2.03 4.28
N LEU A 102 2.32 -0.74 4.34
CA LEU A 102 0.93 -0.26 4.31
C LEU A 102 0.66 0.38 2.96
N ASP A 103 0.08 -0.38 2.04
CA ASP A 103 -0.27 0.10 0.70
C ASP A 103 -1.57 0.91 0.70
N GLU A 104 -1.76 1.80 -0.29
CA GLU A 104 -2.90 2.71 -0.41
C GLU A 104 -3.16 3.51 0.89
N ALA A 105 -2.09 3.96 1.51
CA ALA A 105 -2.12 4.54 2.84
C ALA A 105 -2.91 5.86 2.93
N GLN A 106 -3.15 6.54 1.80
CA GLN A 106 -4.01 7.74 1.76
C GLN A 106 -5.46 7.43 2.18
N ASN A 107 -5.86 6.16 2.09
CA ASN A 107 -7.20 5.69 2.44
C ASN A 107 -7.30 5.20 3.90
N THR A 108 -6.37 5.60 4.76
CA THR A 108 -6.47 5.43 6.21
C THR A 108 -6.97 6.71 6.89
N THR A 109 -7.61 6.58 8.05
CA THR A 109 -7.80 7.71 8.96
C THR A 109 -6.53 7.98 9.77
N PRO A 110 -6.37 9.16 10.41
CA PRO A 110 -5.25 9.44 11.30
C PRO A 110 -5.10 8.41 12.42
N GLU A 111 -6.21 7.93 12.99
CA GLU A 111 -6.22 6.92 14.03
C GLU A 111 -5.72 5.57 13.52
N GLN A 112 -6.12 5.18 12.30
CA GLN A 112 -5.65 3.95 11.65
C GLN A 112 -4.17 4.03 11.31
N MET A 113 -3.70 5.16 10.78
CA MET A 113 -2.29 5.39 10.52
C MET A 113 -1.45 5.32 11.78
N LYS A 114 -1.85 5.99 12.85
CA LYS A 114 -1.19 5.93 14.15
C LYS A 114 -1.18 4.50 14.68
N MET A 115 -2.33 3.81 14.64
CA MET A 115 -2.45 2.41 15.05
C MET A 115 -1.45 1.53 14.30
N PHE A 116 -1.32 1.69 12.99
CA PHE A 116 -0.41 0.91 12.16
C PHE A 116 1.06 1.21 12.50
N LEU A 117 1.46 2.47 12.51
CA LEU A 117 2.85 2.88 12.75
C LEU A 117 3.37 2.42 14.12
N THR A 118 2.48 2.29 15.10
CA THR A 118 2.81 1.78 16.44
C THR A 118 2.88 0.26 16.52
N ARG A 119 2.75 -0.46 15.40
CA ARG A 119 2.99 -1.93 15.33
C ARG A 119 4.45 -2.28 15.11
N MET A 120 5.25 -1.32 14.68
CA MET A 120 6.67 -1.52 14.39
C MET A 120 7.41 -1.96 15.66
N GLY A 121 7.99 -3.14 15.61
CA GLY A 121 8.82 -3.71 16.67
C GLY A 121 10.32 -3.54 16.39
N VAL A 122 11.13 -4.14 17.23
CA VAL A 122 12.59 -4.10 17.12
C VAL A 122 13.05 -4.77 15.81
N GLY A 123 14.08 -4.20 15.15
CA GLY A 123 14.63 -4.75 13.90
C GLY A 123 13.73 -4.59 12.67
N SER A 124 12.57 -3.96 12.80
CA SER A 124 11.62 -3.83 11.70
C SER A 124 11.84 -2.57 10.87
N LYS A 125 11.41 -2.66 9.60
CA LYS A 125 11.37 -1.57 8.63
C LYS A 125 9.92 -1.39 8.16
N VAL A 126 9.48 -0.14 8.00
CA VAL A 126 8.13 0.19 7.55
C VAL A 126 8.20 1.04 6.30
N VAL A 127 7.39 0.71 5.29
CA VAL A 127 7.20 1.51 4.08
C VAL A 127 5.71 1.80 3.92
N VAL A 128 5.39 3.06 3.67
CA VAL A 128 4.01 3.55 3.55
C VAL A 128 3.84 4.23 2.19
N PRO A 129 3.52 3.47 1.12
CA PRO A 129 3.21 4.04 -0.18
C PRO A 129 1.77 4.58 -0.23
N GLY A 130 1.58 5.69 -0.96
CA GLY A 130 0.27 6.24 -1.19
C GLY A 130 0.23 7.37 -2.21
N ASP A 131 -0.99 7.72 -2.62
CA ASP A 131 -1.29 8.79 -3.56
C ASP A 131 -2.29 9.77 -2.93
N VAL A 132 -1.81 10.94 -2.52
CA VAL A 132 -2.66 11.95 -1.84
C VAL A 132 -3.71 12.59 -2.77
N THR A 133 -3.68 12.29 -4.07
CA THR A 133 -4.69 12.74 -5.04
C THR A 133 -5.84 11.75 -5.21
N GLN A 134 -5.68 10.50 -4.73
CA GLN A 134 -6.65 9.41 -4.86
C GLN A 134 -7.18 8.98 -3.49
N ILE A 135 -7.83 9.90 -2.79
CA ILE A 135 -8.42 9.64 -1.47
C ILE A 135 -9.88 9.24 -1.66
N ASP A 136 -10.20 7.98 -1.33
CA ASP A 136 -11.52 7.37 -1.44
C ASP A 136 -12.25 7.29 -0.08
N LEU A 137 -11.81 8.07 0.90
CA LEU A 137 -12.44 8.16 2.21
C LEU A 137 -13.79 8.89 2.11
N PRO A 138 -14.74 8.60 3.02
CA PRO A 138 -15.99 9.36 3.11
C PRO A 138 -15.76 10.87 3.27
N ASP A 139 -16.70 11.66 2.75
CA ASP A 139 -16.66 13.12 2.85
C ASP A 139 -16.32 13.61 4.27
N ARG A 140 -15.46 14.60 4.35
CA ARG A 140 -14.94 15.21 5.60
C ARG A 140 -14.03 14.30 6.43
N THR A 141 -13.71 13.09 5.97
CA THR A 141 -12.74 12.24 6.66
C THR A 141 -11.32 12.62 6.24
N ARG A 142 -10.48 12.90 7.22
CA ARG A 142 -9.10 13.30 6.98
C ARG A 142 -8.24 12.09 6.64
N SER A 143 -7.38 12.21 5.63
CA SER A 143 -6.43 11.15 5.27
C SER A 143 -5.32 11.03 6.31
N GLY A 144 -5.10 9.82 6.82
CA GLY A 144 -4.02 9.52 7.75
C GLY A 144 -2.63 9.68 7.12
N LEU A 145 -2.48 9.42 5.81
CA LEU A 145 -1.22 9.69 5.12
C LEU A 145 -0.90 11.19 5.08
N VAL A 146 -1.88 12.02 4.71
CA VAL A 146 -1.69 13.48 4.68
C VAL A 146 -1.36 14.02 6.06
N ASP A 147 -2.04 13.52 7.09
CA ASP A 147 -1.75 13.87 8.49
C ASP A 147 -0.34 13.46 8.92
N ALA A 148 0.06 12.21 8.63
CA ALA A 148 1.36 11.67 8.97
C ALA A 148 2.52 12.42 8.31
N LEU A 149 2.37 12.85 7.05
CA LEU A 149 3.37 13.66 6.35
C LEU A 149 3.67 15.00 7.07
N GLN A 150 2.69 15.55 7.76
CA GLN A 150 2.84 16.79 8.55
C GLN A 150 3.39 16.50 9.95
N VAL A 151 2.75 15.56 10.66
CA VAL A 151 3.04 15.25 12.07
C VAL A 151 4.43 14.63 12.24
N LEU A 152 4.86 13.80 11.28
CA LEU A 152 6.13 13.08 11.36
C LEU A 152 7.30 13.81 10.69
N LYS A 153 7.07 15.02 10.20
CA LYS A 153 8.13 15.83 9.59
C LYS A 153 9.24 16.12 10.60
N GLY A 154 10.46 15.74 10.27
CA GLY A 154 11.63 15.95 11.12
C GLY A 154 11.84 14.92 12.24
N VAL A 155 10.98 13.89 12.32
CA VAL A 155 11.22 12.77 13.22
C VAL A 155 12.40 11.94 12.71
N GLY A 156 13.41 11.72 13.55
CA GLY A 156 14.59 10.94 13.22
C GLY A 156 14.22 9.50 12.82
N GLY A 157 14.87 8.96 11.79
CA GLY A 157 14.60 7.62 11.27
C GLY A 157 13.42 7.53 10.30
N ILE A 158 12.74 8.65 9.99
CA ILE A 158 11.67 8.71 9.00
C ILE A 158 12.12 9.54 7.80
N ALA A 159 12.00 8.97 6.60
CA ALA A 159 12.25 9.65 5.34
C ALA A 159 10.96 9.75 4.52
N GLN A 160 10.76 10.88 3.85
CA GLN A 160 9.64 11.11 2.94
C GLN A 160 10.21 11.17 1.51
N CYS A 161 9.79 10.23 0.66
CA CYS A 161 10.19 10.14 -0.74
C CYS A 161 9.01 10.53 -1.63
N TYR A 162 9.23 11.48 -2.54
CA TYR A 162 8.19 11.97 -3.44
C TYR A 162 8.47 11.53 -4.87
N PHE A 163 7.44 10.98 -5.50
CA PHE A 163 7.40 10.65 -6.91
C PHE A 163 6.60 11.70 -7.67
N THR A 164 6.94 11.90 -8.92
CA THR A 164 6.33 12.89 -9.80
C THR A 164 5.78 12.24 -11.07
N GLU A 165 5.09 13.01 -11.91
CA GLU A 165 4.64 12.54 -13.23
C GLU A 165 5.78 12.02 -14.12
N LYS A 166 7.02 12.45 -13.87
CA LYS A 166 8.21 11.97 -14.61
C LYS A 166 8.57 10.53 -14.27
N ASP A 167 8.13 10.05 -13.11
CA ASP A 167 8.39 8.71 -12.61
C ASP A 167 7.32 7.70 -13.05
N VAL A 168 6.28 8.18 -13.78
CA VAL A 168 5.19 7.32 -14.25
C VAL A 168 5.69 6.40 -15.37
N VAL A 169 5.60 5.08 -15.11
CA VAL A 169 5.92 4.03 -16.08
C VAL A 169 4.61 3.38 -16.51
N ARG A 170 4.15 3.73 -17.71
CA ARG A 170 2.91 3.18 -18.28
C ARG A 170 3.11 2.85 -19.76
N HIS A 171 2.38 1.84 -20.23
CA HIS A 171 2.32 1.54 -21.65
C HIS A 171 1.85 2.78 -22.43
N ARG A 172 2.47 3.08 -23.60
CA ARG A 172 2.19 4.27 -24.40
C ARG A 172 0.70 4.45 -24.69
N LEU A 173 -0.01 3.38 -25.03
CA LEU A 173 -1.44 3.43 -25.32
C LEU A 173 -2.25 3.85 -24.09
N VAL A 174 -1.86 3.39 -22.88
CA VAL A 174 -2.54 3.78 -21.62
C VAL A 174 -2.37 5.27 -21.36
N GLN A 175 -1.20 5.84 -21.64
CA GLN A 175 -0.98 7.29 -21.52
C GLN A 175 -1.90 8.08 -22.46
N GLU A 176 -2.04 7.62 -23.71
CA GLU A 176 -2.91 8.28 -24.71
C GLU A 176 -4.40 8.16 -24.34
N ILE A 177 -4.82 7.01 -23.79
CA ILE A 177 -6.19 6.81 -23.26
C ILE A 177 -6.47 7.82 -22.13
N ILE A 178 -5.57 7.94 -21.15
CA ILE A 178 -5.75 8.87 -20.03
C ILE A 178 -5.89 10.30 -20.54
N LYS A 179 -5.00 10.76 -21.40
CA LYS A 179 -5.06 12.10 -22.01
C LYS A 179 -6.38 12.34 -22.73
N ALA A 180 -6.89 11.35 -23.47
CA ALA A 180 -8.15 11.46 -24.17
C ALA A 180 -9.33 11.65 -23.20
N TYR A 181 -9.38 10.91 -22.10
CA TYR A 181 -10.41 11.06 -21.08
C TYR A 181 -10.30 12.39 -20.32
N GLU A 182 -9.11 12.85 -19.98
CA GLU A 182 -8.88 14.15 -19.35
C GLU A 182 -9.33 15.29 -20.23
N ALA A 183 -9.01 15.24 -21.54
CA ALA A 183 -9.48 16.22 -22.50
C ALA A 183 -11.01 16.24 -22.65
N ALA A 184 -11.67 15.10 -22.58
CA ALA A 184 -13.13 14.99 -22.62
C ALA A 184 -13.79 15.51 -21.33
N ALA A 185 -13.16 15.32 -20.17
CA ALA A 185 -13.66 15.80 -18.88
C ALA A 185 -13.52 17.33 -18.73
N HIS A 186 -12.56 17.95 -19.42
CA HIS A 186 -12.31 19.39 -19.41
C HIS A 186 -12.38 19.96 -20.82
N PRO A 187 -13.56 19.97 -21.46
CA PRO A 187 -13.67 20.60 -22.79
C PRO A 187 -13.30 22.08 -22.65
N ALA A 188 -12.32 22.51 -23.47
CA ALA A 188 -11.93 23.92 -23.52
C ALA A 188 -13.16 24.78 -23.69
N LYS A 189 -13.42 25.68 -22.72
CA LYS A 189 -14.47 26.69 -22.86
C LYS A 189 -14.16 27.49 -24.11
N ARG A 190 -14.98 27.29 -25.16
CA ARG A 190 -15.02 28.16 -26.34
C ARG A 190 -15.73 29.44 -25.98
#